data_87703456cad517357860c73a78240c26
#
_entry.id   87703456cad517357860c73a78240c26
#
_cell.length_a   1.000
_cell.length_b   1.000
_cell.length_c   1.000
_cell.angle_alpha   90.00
_cell.angle_beta   90.00
_cell.angle_gamma   90.00
#
_symmetry.space_group_name_H-M   'P 1'
#
loop_
_entity.id
_entity.type
_entity.pdbx_description
1 polymer ?
#
loop_
_entity_poly.entity_id
_entity_poly.type
_entity_poly.pdbx_seq_one_letter_code
_entity_poly.pdbx_strand_id
1 'polypeptide(L)'
;KYGAQFEFITLEIQEAELYFFLTKIVKGVGKAVAKALLEKYSEEELVDILDNDPNKLLNEKGIKEKKLTTIINSWQKFKHMRELGSYLSKYGVTSNLITKIFEVFGAVENMVDKIEENPYILTNIKGIGFKKADEIAQAIGIDKKSQFRISACLNFILNEYCNSNGNSSIGKKKIFMLLDDALGFEKENELYQNT
;
A
#
# COMPACT_ATOMS: atom_id res chain seq x y z
N LYS A 1 12.80 14.87 15.34
CA LYS A 1 13.13 14.96 13.89
C LYS A 1 11.98 14.25 13.18
N TYR A 2 11.01 15.01 12.71
CA TYR A 2 9.86 14.47 12.00
C TYR A 2 10.29 14.26 10.55
N GLY A 3 10.13 13.01 10.06
CA GLY A 3 10.28 12.70 8.63
C GLY A 3 9.24 13.48 7.82
N ALA A 4 9.58 13.84 6.60
CA ALA A 4 8.69 14.55 5.70
C ALA A 4 7.38 13.74 5.53
N GLN A 5 6.28 14.32 5.96
CA GLN A 5 4.94 13.77 5.79
C GLN A 5 4.50 14.06 4.35
N PHE A 6 4.30 13.00 3.57
CA PHE A 6 3.72 13.14 2.24
C PHE A 6 2.20 13.13 2.36
N GLU A 7 1.57 14.27 2.16
CA GLU A 7 0.14 14.34 1.89
C GLU A 7 -0.09 14.05 0.40
N PHE A 8 -0.50 12.84 0.08
CA PHE A 8 -0.94 12.48 -1.26
C PHE A 8 -2.38 12.97 -1.46
N ILE A 9 -2.52 14.23 -1.82
CA ILE A 9 -3.75 14.74 -2.43
C ILE A 9 -3.64 14.38 -3.91
N THR A 10 -4.74 14.01 -4.55
CA THR A 10 -4.85 13.72 -5.99
C THR A 10 -4.19 14.84 -6.80
N LEU A 11 -2.94 14.64 -7.21
CA LEU A 11 -2.14 15.69 -7.83
C LEU A 11 -1.64 15.23 -9.20
N GLU A 12 -1.94 16.03 -10.21
CA GLU A 12 -1.09 16.15 -11.37
C GLU A 12 0.34 16.40 -10.86
N ILE A 13 1.33 15.75 -11.47
CA ILE A 13 2.73 15.94 -11.07
C ILE A 13 3.07 17.41 -11.39
N GLN A 14 3.30 18.22 -10.36
CA GLN A 14 3.75 19.59 -10.51
C GLN A 14 5.29 19.63 -10.49
N GLU A 15 5.87 20.68 -11.06
CA GLU A 15 7.34 20.89 -11.14
C GLU A 15 8.04 20.68 -9.78
N ALA A 16 7.40 21.12 -8.70
CA ALA A 16 7.88 20.92 -7.33
C ALA A 16 7.97 19.45 -6.94
N GLU A 17 7.06 18.60 -7.40
CA GLU A 17 7.04 17.16 -7.09
C GLU A 17 8.10 16.41 -7.88
N LEU A 18 8.26 16.71 -9.15
CA LEU A 18 9.27 16.08 -9.99
C LEU A 18 10.68 16.49 -9.54
N TYR A 19 10.88 17.75 -9.16
CA TYR A 19 12.12 18.21 -8.56
C TYR A 19 12.41 17.48 -7.23
N PHE A 20 11.38 17.32 -6.39
CA PHE A 20 11.49 16.58 -5.14
C PHE A 20 11.84 15.10 -5.40
N PHE A 21 11.13 14.45 -6.33
CA PHE A 21 11.43 13.08 -6.74
C PHE A 21 12.89 12.93 -7.15
N LEU A 22 13.36 13.74 -8.11
CA LEU A 22 14.72 13.66 -8.61
C LEU A 22 15.78 13.93 -7.54
N THR A 23 15.52 14.84 -6.60
CA THR A 23 16.55 15.28 -5.63
C THR A 23 16.50 14.54 -4.30
N LYS A 24 15.36 13.97 -3.93
CA LYS A 24 15.15 13.35 -2.60
C LYS A 24 14.91 11.85 -2.67
N ILE A 25 14.26 11.36 -3.73
CA ILE A 25 13.91 9.94 -3.86
C ILE A 25 14.97 9.21 -4.68
N VAL A 26 15.42 9.78 -5.80
CA VAL A 26 16.43 9.16 -6.66
C VAL A 26 17.81 9.33 -6.06
N LYS A 27 18.41 8.21 -5.63
CA LYS A 27 19.80 8.22 -5.14
C LYS A 27 20.77 8.57 -6.27
N GLY A 28 21.64 9.54 -6.02
CA GLY A 28 22.71 9.91 -6.97
C GLY A 28 22.32 10.93 -8.04
N VAL A 29 21.08 11.45 -8.04
CA VAL A 29 20.72 12.65 -8.80
C VAL A 29 20.86 13.86 -7.89
N GLY A 30 21.88 14.69 -8.14
CA GLY A 30 22.07 15.92 -7.39
C GLY A 30 21.21 17.06 -7.93
N LYS A 31 21.07 18.14 -7.14
CA LYS A 31 20.27 19.34 -7.50
C LYS A 31 20.62 19.91 -8.87
N ALA A 32 21.90 19.90 -9.26
CA ALA A 32 22.35 20.43 -10.54
C ALA A 32 21.80 19.62 -11.73
N VAL A 33 21.78 18.29 -11.63
CA VAL A 33 21.24 17.40 -12.67
C VAL A 33 19.72 17.53 -12.74
N ALA A 34 19.04 17.54 -11.58
CA ALA A 34 17.60 17.73 -11.52
C ALA A 34 17.17 19.06 -12.15
N LYS A 35 17.87 20.15 -11.83
CA LYS A 35 17.61 21.47 -12.40
C LYS A 35 17.82 21.48 -13.91
N ALA A 36 18.92 20.91 -14.40
CA ALA A 36 19.21 20.84 -15.84
C ALA A 36 18.16 20.03 -16.62
N LEU A 37 17.60 18.95 -16.01
CA LEU A 37 16.52 18.19 -16.64
C LEU A 37 15.23 19.00 -16.74
N LEU A 38 14.84 19.69 -15.66
CA LEU A 38 13.62 20.50 -15.61
C LEU A 38 13.72 21.81 -16.40
N GLU A 39 14.92 22.31 -16.67
CA GLU A 39 15.13 23.44 -17.58
C GLU A 39 15.06 23.03 -19.05
N LYS A 40 15.34 21.76 -19.35
CA LYS A 40 15.38 21.25 -20.73
C LYS A 40 14.09 20.60 -21.19
N TYR A 41 13.41 19.93 -20.31
CA TYR A 41 12.17 19.18 -20.58
C TYR A 41 11.02 19.78 -19.77
N SER A 42 9.84 19.88 -20.37
CA SER A 42 8.62 20.11 -19.60
C SER A 42 8.38 18.92 -18.68
N GLU A 43 7.51 19.09 -17.66
CA GLU A 43 7.16 18.02 -16.75
C GLU A 43 6.54 16.82 -17.46
N GLU A 44 5.62 17.10 -18.39
CA GLU A 44 4.94 16.08 -19.17
C GLU A 44 5.93 15.30 -20.05
N GLU A 45 6.86 16.00 -20.71
CA GLU A 45 7.92 15.37 -21.49
C GLU A 45 8.85 14.52 -20.64
N LEU A 46 9.22 14.99 -19.46
CA LEU A 46 10.11 14.24 -18.58
C LEU A 46 9.43 12.99 -17.98
N VAL A 47 8.14 13.08 -17.67
CA VAL A 47 7.33 11.93 -17.26
C VAL A 47 7.21 10.93 -18.39
N ASP A 48 6.93 11.38 -19.61
CA ASP A 48 6.85 10.51 -20.79
C ASP A 48 8.20 9.81 -21.06
N ILE A 49 9.30 10.54 -20.96
CA ILE A 49 10.65 9.96 -21.09
C ILE A 49 10.88 8.89 -20.00
N LEU A 50 10.53 9.18 -18.75
CA LEU A 50 10.71 8.25 -17.64
C LEU A 50 9.83 6.99 -17.77
N ASP A 51 8.65 7.13 -18.36
CA ASP A 51 7.70 6.03 -18.56
C ASP A 51 8.03 5.20 -19.81
N ASN A 52 8.36 5.86 -20.93
CA ASN A 52 8.36 5.20 -22.24
C ASN A 52 9.74 5.06 -22.89
N ASP A 53 10.66 6.01 -22.66
CA ASP A 53 11.99 5.98 -23.27
C ASP A 53 13.09 6.57 -22.36
N PRO A 54 13.36 5.97 -21.22
CA PRO A 54 14.30 6.50 -20.25
C PRO A 54 15.75 6.56 -20.77
N ASN A 55 16.07 5.83 -21.85
CA ASN A 55 17.40 5.85 -22.46
C ASN A 55 17.75 7.22 -23.04
N LYS A 56 16.78 8.06 -23.39
CA LYS A 56 17.02 9.45 -23.79
C LYS A 56 17.84 10.23 -22.77
N LEU A 57 17.69 9.89 -21.48
CA LEU A 57 18.43 10.54 -20.39
C LEU A 57 19.93 10.23 -20.39
N LEU A 58 20.41 9.21 -21.14
CA LEU A 58 21.85 8.94 -21.30
C LEU A 58 22.58 10.08 -22.02
N ASN A 59 21.86 10.87 -22.81
CA ASN A 59 22.42 12.03 -23.51
C ASN A 59 22.61 13.23 -22.57
N GLU A 60 22.14 13.14 -21.32
CA GLU A 60 22.20 14.24 -20.38
C GLU A 60 23.49 14.23 -19.56
N LYS A 61 24.05 15.44 -19.39
CA LYS A 61 25.30 15.59 -18.61
C LYS A 61 25.13 15.09 -17.18
N GLY A 62 25.95 14.13 -16.81
CA GLY A 62 25.97 13.56 -15.46
C GLY A 62 25.04 12.36 -15.28
N ILE A 63 24.36 11.89 -16.32
CA ILE A 63 23.60 10.64 -16.34
C ILE A 63 24.36 9.62 -17.21
N LYS A 64 24.81 8.54 -16.58
CA LYS A 64 25.40 7.35 -17.23
C LYS A 64 24.55 6.14 -16.84
N GLU A 65 24.79 4.98 -17.47
CA GLU A 65 23.99 3.74 -17.30
C GLU A 65 23.66 3.39 -15.86
N LYS A 66 24.67 3.39 -14.94
CA LYS A 66 24.40 3.11 -13.52
C LYS A 66 23.42 4.09 -12.88
N LYS A 67 23.52 5.37 -13.23
CA LYS A 67 22.62 6.38 -12.70
C LYS A 67 21.25 6.28 -13.36
N LEU A 68 21.18 6.01 -14.65
CA LEU A 68 19.93 5.76 -15.36
C LEU A 68 19.17 4.59 -14.72
N THR A 69 19.82 3.46 -14.49
CA THR A 69 19.22 2.31 -13.81
C THR A 69 18.64 2.70 -12.43
N THR A 70 19.37 3.53 -11.68
CA THR A 70 18.88 4.02 -10.37
C THR A 70 17.66 4.91 -10.53
N ILE A 71 17.66 5.80 -11.54
CA ILE A 71 16.52 6.67 -11.84
C ILE A 71 15.29 5.83 -12.20
N ILE A 72 15.42 4.88 -13.12
CA ILE A 72 14.33 4.01 -13.59
C ILE A 72 13.73 3.24 -12.41
N ASN A 73 14.57 2.56 -11.61
CA ASN A 73 14.11 1.78 -10.46
C ASN A 73 13.41 2.65 -9.41
N SER A 74 13.89 3.88 -9.21
CA SER A 74 13.27 4.82 -8.28
C SER A 74 11.96 5.37 -8.81
N TRP A 75 11.89 5.61 -10.14
CA TRP A 75 10.68 6.09 -10.81
C TRP A 75 9.55 5.05 -10.72
N GLN A 76 9.83 3.79 -11.03
CA GLN A 76 8.85 2.71 -10.92
C GLN A 76 8.31 2.58 -9.49
N LYS A 77 9.19 2.61 -8.51
CA LYS A 77 8.78 2.60 -7.09
C LYS A 77 7.88 3.78 -6.74
N PHE A 78 8.26 4.97 -7.18
CA PHE A 78 7.50 6.19 -6.91
C PHE A 78 6.12 6.16 -7.56
N LYS A 79 6.04 5.68 -8.81
CA LYS A 79 4.79 5.52 -9.56
C LYS A 79 3.82 4.55 -8.84
N HIS A 80 4.29 3.36 -8.48
CA HIS A 80 3.48 2.38 -7.75
C HIS A 80 3.02 2.90 -6.38
N MET A 81 3.90 3.59 -5.64
CA MET A 81 3.55 4.17 -4.35
C MET A 81 2.48 5.26 -4.48
N ARG A 82 2.57 6.08 -5.52
CA ARG A 82 1.61 7.13 -5.83
C ARG A 82 0.24 6.55 -6.23
N GLU A 83 0.23 5.54 -7.09
CA GLU A 83 -0.97 4.81 -7.50
C GLU A 83 -1.67 4.19 -6.28
N LEU A 84 -0.94 3.45 -5.47
CA LEU A 84 -1.44 2.85 -4.24
C LEU A 84 -1.94 3.92 -3.26
N GLY A 85 -1.22 5.03 -3.13
CA GLY A 85 -1.60 6.16 -2.29
C GLY A 85 -2.91 6.79 -2.73
N SER A 86 -3.04 7.07 -4.01
CA SER A 86 -4.27 7.62 -4.61
C SER A 86 -5.46 6.67 -4.41
N TYR A 87 -5.25 5.37 -4.59
CA TYR A 87 -6.30 4.37 -4.39
C TYR A 87 -6.73 4.28 -2.92
N LEU A 88 -5.81 4.08 -2.01
CA LEU A 88 -6.10 3.83 -0.60
C LEU A 88 -6.52 5.08 0.18
N SER A 89 -6.17 6.28 -0.28
CA SER A 89 -6.59 7.54 0.36
C SER A 89 -8.12 7.68 0.40
N LYS A 90 -8.82 7.15 -0.60
CA LYS A 90 -10.28 7.12 -0.67
C LYS A 90 -10.93 6.36 0.50
N TYR A 91 -10.18 5.43 1.09
CA TYR A 91 -10.61 4.60 2.21
C TYR A 91 -10.01 5.05 3.55
N GLY A 92 -9.51 6.30 3.62
CA GLY A 92 -8.95 6.88 4.84
C GLY A 92 -7.64 6.26 5.30
N VAL A 93 -6.88 5.64 4.37
CA VAL A 93 -5.53 5.14 4.66
C VAL A 93 -4.55 6.29 4.60
N THR A 94 -3.82 6.52 5.69
CA THR A 94 -2.87 7.62 5.81
C THR A 94 -1.57 7.35 5.05
N SER A 95 -0.86 8.42 4.65
CA SER A 95 0.45 8.34 3.98
C SER A 95 1.46 7.48 4.74
N ASN A 96 1.43 7.52 6.08
CA ASN A 96 2.32 6.70 6.91
C ASN A 96 2.02 5.19 6.74
N LEU A 97 0.75 4.81 6.64
CA LEU A 97 0.37 3.41 6.38
C LEU A 97 0.74 2.99 4.95
N ILE A 98 0.58 3.87 3.96
CA ILE A 98 1.00 3.60 2.57
C ILE A 98 2.51 3.33 2.52
N THR A 99 3.31 4.13 3.22
CA THR A 99 4.77 3.90 3.33
C THR A 99 5.08 2.53 3.92
N LYS A 100 4.38 2.12 4.98
CA LYS A 100 4.55 0.79 5.60
C LYS A 100 4.12 -0.35 4.67
N ILE A 101 3.03 -0.17 3.92
CA ILE A 101 2.60 -1.13 2.89
C ILE A 101 3.75 -1.35 1.91
N PHE A 102 4.36 -0.25 1.48
CA PHE A 102 5.47 -0.27 0.55
C PHE A 102 6.75 -0.89 1.12
N GLU A 103 7.02 -0.68 2.41
CA GLU A 103 8.14 -1.30 3.12
C GLU A 103 7.99 -2.82 3.23
N VAL A 104 6.77 -3.31 3.45
CA VAL A 104 6.49 -4.75 3.63
C VAL A 104 6.41 -5.48 2.29
N PHE A 105 5.68 -4.93 1.33
CA PHE A 105 5.44 -5.60 0.05
C PHE A 105 6.40 -5.18 -1.06
N GLY A 106 7.13 -4.08 -0.87
CA GLY A 106 8.00 -3.50 -1.90
C GLY A 106 7.21 -2.84 -3.03
N ALA A 107 7.89 -2.60 -4.15
CA ALA A 107 7.28 -2.13 -5.38
C ALA A 107 6.66 -3.31 -6.14
N VAL A 108 5.57 -3.86 -5.62
CA VAL A 108 4.86 -4.96 -6.27
C VAL A 108 3.95 -4.38 -7.33
N GLU A 109 4.18 -4.82 -8.56
CA GLU A 109 3.28 -4.57 -9.67
C GLU A 109 1.87 -5.08 -9.34
N ASN A 110 0.85 -4.32 -9.70
CA ASN A 110 -0.55 -4.66 -9.46
C ASN A 110 -0.91 -4.80 -7.96
N MET A 111 -0.29 -3.97 -7.09
CA MET A 111 -0.60 -4.02 -5.66
C MET A 111 -2.05 -3.59 -5.37
N VAL A 112 -2.59 -2.67 -6.17
CA VAL A 112 -3.99 -2.26 -6.09
C VAL A 112 -4.89 -3.45 -6.37
N ASP A 113 -4.67 -4.19 -7.46
CA ASP A 113 -5.48 -5.36 -7.83
C ASP A 113 -5.46 -6.43 -6.73
N LYS A 114 -4.30 -6.66 -6.12
CA LYS A 114 -4.16 -7.61 -5.00
C LYS A 114 -4.94 -7.18 -3.76
N ILE A 115 -5.00 -5.87 -3.50
CA ILE A 115 -5.80 -5.34 -2.39
C ILE A 115 -7.29 -5.40 -2.74
N GLU A 116 -7.67 -5.16 -3.99
CA GLU A 116 -9.06 -5.32 -4.45
C GLU A 116 -9.51 -6.77 -4.35
N GLU A 117 -8.67 -7.73 -4.71
CA GLU A 117 -8.96 -9.16 -4.58
C GLU A 117 -9.04 -9.59 -3.11
N ASN A 118 -8.06 -9.18 -2.30
CA ASN A 118 -7.98 -9.55 -0.88
C ASN A 118 -7.41 -8.43 0.00
N PRO A 119 -8.25 -7.50 0.49
CA PRO A 119 -7.80 -6.42 1.37
C PRO A 119 -7.18 -6.88 2.69
N TYR A 120 -7.45 -8.12 3.10
CA TYR A 120 -6.94 -8.65 4.36
C TYR A 120 -5.44 -8.98 4.32
N ILE A 121 -4.79 -8.95 3.14
CA ILE A 121 -3.32 -8.97 3.08
C ILE A 121 -2.69 -7.80 3.85
N LEU A 122 -3.43 -6.71 4.02
CA LEU A 122 -3.00 -5.54 4.80
C LEU A 122 -2.79 -5.85 6.28
N THR A 123 -3.38 -6.93 6.82
CA THR A 123 -3.17 -7.36 8.21
C THR A 123 -1.73 -7.81 8.51
N ASN A 124 -0.94 -8.10 7.47
CA ASN A 124 0.49 -8.39 7.60
C ASN A 124 1.33 -7.14 7.95
N ILE A 125 0.72 -5.95 7.93
CA ILE A 125 1.41 -4.68 8.17
C ILE A 125 1.23 -4.26 9.62
N LYS A 126 2.35 -4.02 10.31
CA LYS A 126 2.32 -3.55 11.69
C LYS A 126 1.54 -2.23 11.80
N GLY A 127 0.41 -2.27 12.50
CA GLY A 127 -0.50 -1.15 12.70
C GLY A 127 -1.78 -1.21 11.85
N ILE A 128 -1.94 -2.27 11.03
CA ILE A 128 -3.21 -2.57 10.36
C ILE A 128 -3.71 -3.91 10.93
N GLY A 129 -4.61 -3.85 11.89
CA GLY A 129 -5.30 -5.04 12.41
C GLY A 129 -6.51 -5.41 11.57
N PHE A 130 -7.17 -6.53 11.91
CA PHE A 130 -8.37 -7.02 11.23
C PHE A 130 -9.43 -5.92 11.06
N LYS A 131 -9.75 -5.17 12.12
CA LYS A 131 -10.79 -4.13 12.09
C LYS A 131 -10.55 -3.09 11.00
N LYS A 132 -9.31 -2.59 10.90
CA LYS A 132 -8.95 -1.59 9.87
C LYS A 132 -8.95 -2.17 8.46
N ALA A 133 -8.47 -3.40 8.30
CA ALA A 133 -8.53 -4.11 7.03
C ALA A 133 -9.99 -4.40 6.62
N ASP A 134 -10.85 -4.74 7.57
CA ASP A 134 -12.29 -4.99 7.35
C ASP A 134 -13.04 -3.71 6.94
N GLU A 135 -12.75 -2.56 7.56
CA GLU A 135 -13.29 -1.26 7.14
C GLU A 135 -12.95 -0.98 5.66
N ILE A 136 -11.71 -1.20 5.26
CA ILE A 136 -11.25 -1.02 3.87
C ILE A 136 -11.95 -2.03 2.96
N ALA A 137 -12.01 -3.30 3.35
CA ALA A 137 -12.65 -4.36 2.59
C ALA A 137 -14.14 -4.09 2.34
N GLN A 138 -14.87 -3.65 3.35
CA GLN A 138 -16.29 -3.30 3.22
C GLN A 138 -16.48 -2.06 2.33
N ALA A 139 -15.59 -1.08 2.42
CA ALA A 139 -15.65 0.12 1.58
C ALA A 139 -15.32 -0.18 0.10
N ILE A 140 -14.47 -1.17 -0.18
CA ILE A 140 -14.19 -1.70 -1.52
C ILE A 140 -15.39 -2.51 -2.05
N GLY A 141 -16.23 -3.06 -1.17
CA GLY A 141 -17.39 -3.87 -1.54
C GLY A 141 -17.15 -5.38 -1.44
N ILE A 142 -16.19 -5.82 -0.65
CA ILE A 142 -15.94 -7.25 -0.42
C ILE A 142 -17.16 -7.88 0.28
N ASP A 143 -17.57 -9.04 -0.22
CA ASP A 143 -18.69 -9.80 0.36
C ASP A 143 -18.45 -10.09 1.84
N LYS A 144 -19.46 -9.80 2.67
CA LYS A 144 -19.43 -10.05 4.11
C LYS A 144 -19.19 -11.52 4.46
N LYS A 145 -19.54 -12.45 3.58
CA LYS A 145 -19.33 -13.90 3.72
C LYS A 145 -18.06 -14.40 3.00
N SER A 146 -17.21 -13.49 2.50
CA SER A 146 -15.96 -13.85 1.85
C SER A 146 -15.09 -14.73 2.74
N GLN A 147 -14.49 -15.77 2.15
CA GLN A 147 -13.54 -16.64 2.85
C GLN A 147 -12.32 -15.86 3.37
N PHE A 148 -11.88 -14.83 2.64
CA PHE A 148 -10.78 -13.95 3.08
C PHE A 148 -11.14 -13.23 4.38
N ARG A 149 -12.38 -12.71 4.48
CA ARG A 149 -12.88 -12.05 5.68
C ARG A 149 -12.94 -13.00 6.88
N ILE A 150 -13.54 -14.17 6.68
CA ILE A 150 -13.70 -15.18 7.74
C ILE A 150 -12.32 -15.66 8.22
N SER A 151 -11.39 -15.96 7.30
CA SER A 151 -10.05 -16.40 7.63
C SER A 151 -9.23 -15.34 8.38
N ALA A 152 -9.31 -14.10 7.96
CA ALA A 152 -8.63 -12.98 8.61
C ALA A 152 -9.20 -12.71 10.01
N CYS A 153 -10.53 -12.78 10.16
CA CYS A 153 -11.20 -12.67 11.45
C CYS A 153 -10.81 -13.81 12.40
N LEU A 154 -10.79 -15.04 11.90
CA LEU A 154 -10.36 -16.20 12.67
C LEU A 154 -8.93 -16.04 13.19
N ASN A 155 -8.00 -15.65 12.33
CA ASN A 155 -6.62 -15.40 12.73
C ASN A 155 -6.52 -14.28 13.78
N PHE A 156 -7.29 -13.22 13.62
CA PHE A 156 -7.37 -12.13 14.61
C PHE A 156 -7.86 -12.64 15.97
N ILE A 157 -8.96 -13.38 16.01
CA ILE A 157 -9.54 -13.95 17.24
C ILE A 157 -8.56 -14.89 17.93
N LEU A 158 -7.92 -15.78 17.17
CA LEU A 158 -6.94 -16.71 17.73
C LEU A 158 -5.76 -15.98 18.36
N ASN A 159 -5.21 -14.98 17.66
CA ASN A 159 -4.10 -14.18 18.17
C ASN A 159 -4.48 -13.39 19.44
N GLU A 160 -5.65 -12.72 19.42
CA GLU A 160 -6.15 -11.97 20.58
C GLU A 160 -6.39 -12.89 21.77
N TYR A 161 -7.01 -14.04 21.56
CA TYR A 161 -7.31 -14.99 22.61
C TYR A 161 -6.05 -15.61 23.24
N CYS A 162 -5.08 -15.99 22.40
CA CYS A 162 -3.81 -16.54 22.87
C CYS A 162 -2.99 -15.50 23.63
N ASN A 163 -2.89 -14.28 23.09
CA ASN A 163 -2.09 -13.22 23.70
C ASN A 163 -2.71 -12.68 25.01
N SER A 164 -4.04 -12.53 25.05
CA SER A 164 -4.72 -11.93 26.21
C SER A 164 -4.81 -12.88 27.41
N ASN A 165 -4.90 -14.19 27.18
CA ASN A 165 -5.21 -15.15 28.22
C ASN A 165 -4.08 -16.15 28.48
N GLY A 166 -2.96 -16.07 27.73
CA GLY A 166 -1.86 -17.03 27.83
C GLY A 166 -2.26 -18.46 27.45
N ASN A 167 -3.38 -18.64 26.75
CA ASN A 167 -3.89 -19.93 26.33
C ASN A 167 -3.25 -20.37 24.99
N SER A 168 -2.92 -21.65 24.91
CA SER A 168 -2.42 -22.28 23.67
C SER A 168 -3.53 -22.95 22.84
N SER A 169 -4.77 -22.95 23.32
CA SER A 169 -5.91 -23.58 22.65
C SER A 169 -7.22 -22.89 22.99
N ILE A 170 -8.19 -23.00 22.09
CA ILE A 170 -9.54 -22.47 22.26
C ILE A 170 -10.54 -23.51 21.77
N GLY A 171 -11.63 -23.69 22.53
CA GLY A 171 -12.69 -24.65 22.19
C GLY A 171 -13.48 -24.22 20.97
N LYS A 172 -13.83 -25.18 20.09
CA LYS A 172 -14.54 -24.94 18.81
C LYS A 172 -15.79 -24.05 18.99
N LYS A 173 -16.64 -24.35 19.97
CA LYS A 173 -17.86 -23.56 20.27
C LYS A 173 -17.52 -22.09 20.56
N LYS A 174 -16.45 -21.85 21.33
CA LYS A 174 -16.03 -20.49 21.67
C LYS A 174 -15.53 -19.72 20.45
N ILE A 175 -14.80 -20.39 19.51
CA ILE A 175 -14.37 -19.78 18.24
C ILE A 175 -15.58 -19.32 17.45
N PHE A 176 -16.59 -20.16 17.26
CA PHE A 176 -17.77 -19.80 16.48
C PHE A 176 -18.53 -18.63 17.10
N MET A 177 -18.73 -18.62 18.41
CA MET A 177 -19.35 -17.48 19.10
C MET A 177 -18.59 -16.17 18.87
N LEU A 178 -17.26 -16.20 18.94
CA LEU A 178 -16.43 -15.02 18.75
C LEU A 178 -16.41 -14.57 17.28
N LEU A 179 -16.48 -15.51 16.33
CA LEU A 179 -16.60 -15.20 14.90
C LEU A 179 -17.92 -14.52 14.58
N ASP A 180 -19.03 -15.07 15.06
CA ASP A 180 -20.37 -14.50 14.84
C ASP A 180 -20.47 -13.09 15.41
N ASP A 181 -19.93 -12.89 16.61
CA ASP A 181 -19.88 -11.57 17.25
C ASP A 181 -19.02 -10.57 16.47
N ALA A 182 -17.82 -11.00 16.06
CA ALA A 182 -16.88 -10.12 15.36
C ALA A 182 -17.29 -9.81 13.91
N LEU A 183 -17.96 -10.75 13.23
CA LEU A 183 -18.38 -10.60 11.84
C LEU A 183 -19.78 -9.98 11.70
N GLY A 184 -20.53 -9.90 12.81
CA GLY A 184 -21.90 -9.38 12.83
C GLY A 184 -22.87 -10.28 12.05
N PHE A 185 -22.61 -11.59 12.00
CA PHE A 185 -23.58 -12.51 11.43
C PHE A 185 -24.77 -12.59 12.39
N GLU A 186 -25.91 -12.11 11.95
CA GLU A 186 -27.15 -12.28 12.70
C GLU A 186 -27.43 -13.77 12.89
N LYS A 187 -28.04 -14.12 14.05
CA LYS A 187 -28.29 -15.50 14.49
C LYS A 187 -29.30 -16.25 13.60
N GLU A 188 -29.26 -16.07 12.30
CA GLU A 188 -30.13 -16.76 11.34
C GLU A 188 -29.70 -18.18 11.00
N ASN A 189 -28.62 -18.70 11.58
CA ASN A 189 -28.18 -20.05 11.26
C ASN A 189 -28.59 -21.06 12.36
N GLU A 190 -29.76 -21.66 12.17
CA GLU A 190 -30.20 -22.92 12.81
C GLU A 190 -29.18 -24.08 12.61
N LEU A 191 -28.10 -23.86 11.87
CA LEU A 191 -27.05 -24.84 11.56
C LEU A 191 -26.22 -25.28 12.78
N TYR A 192 -26.31 -24.59 13.90
CA TYR A 192 -25.51 -24.90 15.10
C TYR A 192 -26.32 -25.60 16.21
N GLN A 193 -27.59 -25.90 15.98
CA GLN A 193 -28.44 -26.56 16.99
C GLN A 193 -28.35 -28.12 16.99
N ASN A 194 -27.67 -28.70 16.01
CA ASN A 194 -27.65 -30.15 15.80
C ASN A 194 -26.25 -30.79 15.74
N THR A 195 -25.29 -30.31 16.58
CA THR A 195 -24.02 -31.07 16.76
C THR A 195 -23.54 -31.02 18.21
#